data_4db9b4dab564f473a493baf7e61a4c4e
#
_entry.id   4db9b4dab564f473a493baf7e61a4c4e
#
_cell.length_a   1.000
_cell.length_b   1.000
_cell.length_c   1.000
_cell.angle_alpha   90.00
_cell.angle_beta   90.00
_cell.angle_gamma   90.00
#
_symmetry.space_group_name_H-M   'P 1'
#
loop_
_entity.id
_entity.type
_entity.pdbx_description
1 polymer ?
#
loop_
_entity_poly.entity_id
_entity_poly.type
_entity_poly.pdbx_seq_one_letter_code
_entity_poly.pdbx_strand_id
1 'polypeptide(L)'
;MTKKKVRSDMEQELYRCHADMCKVFSHPTRLAILNTLREEELSVSELAERLNVSVGNLSQHLNMMKQRRVLASRKDGNNVYYRLANPKMLKAFDLIREILFEQMERESILVRHMERTHARSS
;
A
#
# COMPACT_ATOMS: atom_id res chain seq x y z
N MET A 1 14.62 -10.72 35.08
CA MET A 1 14.70 -10.69 33.62
C MET A 1 16.04 -10.14 33.18
N THR A 2 16.67 -10.80 32.21
CA THR A 2 17.91 -10.32 31.65
C THR A 2 17.60 -9.28 30.57
N LYS A 3 18.51 -8.35 30.31
CA LYS A 3 18.38 -7.34 29.23
C LYS A 3 18.12 -8.00 27.87
N LYS A 4 18.71 -9.18 27.66
CA LYS A 4 18.58 -9.95 26.40
C LYS A 4 17.13 -10.41 26.17
N LYS A 5 16.44 -10.87 27.21
CA LYS A 5 15.04 -11.30 27.12
C LYS A 5 14.10 -10.13 26.83
N VAL A 6 14.32 -8.98 27.46
CA VAL A 6 13.52 -7.77 27.23
C VAL A 6 13.66 -7.32 25.78
N ARG A 7 14.86 -7.32 25.22
CA ARG A 7 15.11 -6.97 23.81
C ARG A 7 14.39 -7.93 22.86
N SER A 8 14.43 -9.23 23.17
CA SER A 8 13.76 -10.25 22.37
C SER A 8 12.25 -10.05 22.36
N ASP A 9 11.66 -9.75 23.52
CA ASP A 9 10.23 -9.50 23.64
C ASP A 9 9.81 -8.23 22.89
N MET A 10 10.60 -7.16 23.00
CA MET A 10 10.38 -5.91 22.28
C MET A 10 10.50 -6.12 20.77
N GLU A 11 11.49 -6.89 20.34
CA GLU A 11 11.71 -7.19 18.94
C GLU A 11 10.54 -7.98 18.34
N GLN A 12 10.04 -8.98 19.07
CA GLN A 12 8.88 -9.75 18.64
C GLN A 12 7.62 -8.88 18.56
N GLU A 13 7.43 -7.98 19.51
CA GLU A 13 6.31 -7.05 19.44
C GLU A 13 6.42 -6.11 18.24
N LEU A 14 7.63 -5.66 17.95
CA LEU A 14 7.88 -4.83 16.76
C LEU A 14 7.55 -5.61 15.49
N TYR A 15 7.90 -6.90 15.41
CA TYR A 15 7.55 -7.73 14.24
C TYR A 15 6.04 -7.85 14.09
N ARG A 16 5.29 -8.00 15.18
CA ARG A 16 3.82 -8.04 15.11
C ARG A 16 3.23 -6.74 14.61
N CYS A 17 3.71 -5.61 15.12
CA CYS A 17 3.28 -4.29 14.70
C CYS A 17 3.64 -4.04 13.23
N HIS A 18 4.83 -4.45 12.83
CA HIS A 18 5.30 -4.31 11.46
C HIS A 18 4.42 -5.13 10.51
N ALA A 19 4.15 -6.40 10.86
CA ALA A 19 3.27 -7.26 10.07
C ALA A 19 1.86 -6.68 9.96
N ASP A 20 1.33 -6.14 11.04
CA ASP A 20 0.02 -5.50 11.04
C ASP A 20 -0.01 -4.26 10.15
N MET A 21 1.03 -3.44 10.19
CA MET A 21 1.18 -2.28 9.30
C MET A 21 1.21 -2.72 7.83
N CYS A 22 1.92 -3.82 7.52
CA CYS A 22 2.03 -4.33 6.15
C CYS A 22 0.70 -4.82 5.56
N LYS A 23 -0.30 -5.09 6.39
CA LYS A 23 -1.64 -5.42 5.90
C LYS A 23 -2.24 -4.31 5.05
N VAL A 24 -1.80 -3.07 5.25
CA VAL A 24 -2.22 -1.94 4.44
C VAL A 24 -1.87 -2.16 2.96
N PHE A 25 -0.77 -2.86 2.68
CA PHE A 25 -0.32 -3.15 1.31
C PHE A 25 -0.91 -4.44 0.72
N SER A 26 -1.79 -5.10 1.43
CA SER A 26 -2.28 -6.43 1.02
C SER A 26 -3.61 -6.41 0.27
N HIS A 27 -4.09 -5.25 -0.15
CA HIS A 27 -5.34 -5.14 -0.90
C HIS A 27 -5.22 -4.09 -1.99
N PRO A 28 -5.61 -4.40 -3.25
CA PRO A 28 -5.49 -3.46 -4.36
C PRO A 28 -6.13 -2.11 -4.12
N THR A 29 -7.30 -2.07 -3.50
CA THR A 29 -7.99 -0.80 -3.21
C THR A 29 -7.17 0.06 -2.25
N ARG A 30 -6.54 -0.54 -1.24
CA ARG A 30 -5.68 0.20 -0.30
C ARG A 30 -4.45 0.78 -0.97
N LEU A 31 -3.86 0.02 -1.89
CA LEU A 31 -2.73 0.51 -2.70
C LEU A 31 -3.14 1.69 -3.57
N ALA A 32 -4.31 1.61 -4.18
CA ALA A 32 -4.86 2.68 -5.00
C ALA A 32 -5.13 3.94 -4.17
N ILE A 33 -5.63 3.79 -2.94
CA ILE A 33 -5.84 4.91 -2.01
C ILE A 33 -4.52 5.62 -1.72
N LEU A 34 -3.47 4.87 -1.38
CA LEU A 34 -2.15 5.44 -1.09
C LEU A 34 -1.61 6.24 -2.27
N ASN A 35 -1.69 5.67 -3.45
CA ASN A 35 -1.19 6.34 -4.64
C ASN A 35 -2.00 7.61 -4.98
N THR A 36 -3.32 7.55 -4.80
CA THR A 36 -4.20 8.68 -5.10
C THR A 36 -4.01 9.85 -4.13
N LEU A 37 -3.69 9.54 -2.87
CA LEU A 37 -3.43 10.56 -1.83
C LEU A 37 -1.97 11.01 -1.79
N ARG A 38 -1.20 10.70 -2.80
CA ARG A 38 0.24 10.97 -2.85
C ARG A 38 0.58 12.43 -2.59
N GLU A 39 -0.12 13.34 -3.21
CA GLU A 39 0.20 14.77 -3.16
C GLU A 39 -0.96 15.66 -2.71
N GLU A 40 -2.11 15.08 -2.42
CA GLU A 40 -3.27 15.89 -2.09
C GLU A 40 -4.20 15.22 -1.09
N GLU A 41 -4.91 16.06 -0.38
CA GLU A 41 -5.98 15.65 0.52
C GLU A 41 -7.27 15.56 -0.28
N LEU A 42 -8.03 14.48 -0.09
CA LEU A 42 -9.28 14.25 -0.82
C LEU A 42 -10.40 13.83 0.13
N SER A 43 -11.61 14.21 -0.22
CA SER A 43 -12.81 13.75 0.48
C SER A 43 -13.11 12.30 0.10
N VAL A 44 -13.92 11.63 0.93
CA VAL A 44 -14.37 10.27 0.65
C VAL A 44 -15.08 10.20 -0.70
N SER A 45 -15.93 11.19 -1.00
CA SER A 45 -16.67 11.25 -2.27
C SER A 45 -15.73 11.38 -3.47
N GLU A 46 -14.72 12.23 -3.36
CA GLU A 46 -13.73 12.41 -4.42
C GLU A 46 -12.89 11.14 -4.65
N LEU A 47 -12.50 10.47 -3.56
CA LEU A 47 -11.79 9.19 -3.63
C LEU A 47 -12.65 8.11 -4.29
N ALA A 48 -13.89 7.99 -3.87
CA ALA A 48 -14.83 7.01 -4.43
C ALA A 48 -15.01 7.21 -5.93
N GLU A 49 -15.13 8.45 -6.36
CA GLU A 49 -15.26 8.80 -7.78
C GLU A 49 -14.00 8.45 -8.55
N ARG A 50 -12.83 8.85 -8.07
CA ARG A 50 -11.55 8.59 -8.74
C ARG A 50 -11.22 7.10 -8.85
N LEU A 51 -11.55 6.34 -7.80
CA LEU A 51 -11.25 4.91 -7.76
C LEU A 51 -12.37 4.04 -8.33
N ASN A 52 -13.50 4.65 -8.66
CA ASN A 52 -14.68 3.95 -9.18
C ASN A 52 -15.13 2.81 -8.27
N VAL A 53 -15.23 3.11 -6.98
CA VAL A 53 -15.70 2.17 -5.95
C VAL A 53 -16.81 2.83 -5.14
N SER A 54 -17.66 2.01 -4.49
CA SER A 54 -18.71 2.55 -3.65
C SER A 54 -18.13 3.17 -2.38
N VAL A 55 -18.81 4.20 -1.87
CA VAL A 55 -18.42 4.86 -0.62
C VAL A 55 -18.36 3.86 0.54
N GLY A 56 -19.33 2.93 0.59
CA GLY A 56 -19.38 1.92 1.65
C GLY A 56 -18.17 1.00 1.66
N ASN A 57 -17.77 0.50 0.48
CA ASN A 57 -16.59 -0.33 0.33
C ASN A 57 -15.32 0.45 0.69
N LEU A 58 -15.21 1.66 0.17
CA LEU A 58 -14.07 2.54 0.42
C LEU A 58 -13.93 2.86 1.91
N SER A 59 -15.03 3.15 2.60
CA SER A 59 -15.03 3.52 4.02
C SER A 59 -14.42 2.46 4.92
N GLN A 60 -14.64 1.18 4.62
CA GLN A 60 -14.04 0.09 5.39
C GLN A 60 -12.51 0.12 5.29
N HIS A 61 -12.00 0.34 4.09
CA HIS A 61 -10.55 0.43 3.87
C HIS A 61 -9.96 1.68 4.52
N LEU A 62 -10.64 2.82 4.40
CA LEU A 62 -10.20 4.07 5.00
C LEU A 62 -10.14 3.98 6.53
N ASN A 63 -11.14 3.38 7.15
CA ASN A 63 -11.18 3.18 8.59
C ASN A 63 -10.02 2.31 9.07
N MET A 64 -9.76 1.21 8.39
CA MET A 64 -8.65 0.31 8.69
C MET A 64 -7.31 1.04 8.59
N MET A 65 -7.11 1.79 7.53
CA MET A 65 -5.87 2.53 7.31
C MET A 65 -5.67 3.66 8.32
N LYS A 66 -6.76 4.30 8.71
CA LYS A 66 -6.73 5.35 9.75
C LYS A 66 -6.41 4.75 11.13
N GLN A 67 -7.01 3.60 11.48
CA GLN A 67 -6.73 2.91 12.74
C GLN A 67 -5.25 2.55 12.85
N ARG A 68 -4.62 2.18 11.75
CA ARG A 68 -3.19 1.86 11.70
C ARG A 68 -2.30 3.07 11.51
N ARG A 69 -2.88 4.28 11.59
CA ARG A 69 -2.15 5.56 11.50
C ARG A 69 -1.42 5.77 10.17
N VAL A 70 -1.88 5.10 9.13
CA VAL A 70 -1.37 5.32 7.77
C VAL A 70 -2.05 6.53 7.14
N LEU A 71 -3.32 6.75 7.47
CA LEU A 71 -4.07 7.91 7.04
C LEU A 71 -4.45 8.78 8.25
N ALA A 72 -4.52 10.06 8.01
CA ALA A 72 -5.13 11.02 8.91
C ALA A 72 -6.37 11.60 8.24
N SER A 73 -7.33 12.03 9.02
CA SER A 73 -8.53 12.65 8.50
C SER A 73 -8.86 13.94 9.24
N ARG A 74 -9.57 14.82 8.55
CA ARG A 74 -10.17 16.01 9.15
C ARG A 74 -11.60 16.16 8.66
N LYS A 75 -12.41 16.79 9.49
CA LYS A 75 -13.81 17.05 9.15
C LYS A 75 -13.95 18.54 8.82
N ASP A 76 -14.62 18.83 7.72
CA ASP A 76 -14.97 20.19 7.34
C ASP A 76 -16.43 20.19 6.89
N GLY A 77 -17.30 20.72 7.75
CA GLY A 77 -18.74 20.63 7.55
C GLY A 77 -19.20 19.19 7.57
N ASN A 78 -19.87 18.75 6.51
CA ASN A 78 -20.36 17.38 6.36
C ASN A 78 -19.35 16.48 5.64
N ASN A 79 -18.20 17.02 5.23
CA ASN A 79 -17.20 16.28 4.48
C ASN A 79 -16.06 15.82 5.38
N VAL A 80 -15.57 14.60 5.11
CA VAL A 80 -14.37 14.07 5.75
C VAL A 80 -13.30 13.95 4.68
N TYR A 81 -12.16 14.58 4.96
CA TYR A 81 -11.00 14.58 4.06
C TYR A 81 -9.91 13.70 4.62
N TYR A 82 -9.27 12.96 3.74
CA TYR A 82 -8.20 12.03 4.09
C TYR A 82 -6.88 12.47 3.45
N ARG A 83 -5.80 12.25 4.18
CA ARG A 83 -4.44 12.48 3.70
C ARG A 83 -3.52 11.40 4.26
N LEU A 84 -2.35 11.26 3.69
CA LEU A 84 -1.32 10.39 4.24
C LEU A 84 -0.81 10.98 5.56
N ALA A 85 -0.78 10.15 6.61
CA ALA A 85 -0.27 10.58 7.91
C ALA A 85 1.24 10.73 7.91
N ASN A 86 1.93 9.88 7.13
CA ASN A 86 3.38 9.90 7.05
C ASN A 86 3.84 9.63 5.61
N PRO A 87 4.49 10.61 4.96
CA PRO A 87 4.96 10.45 3.57
C PRO A 87 5.96 9.32 3.37
N LYS A 88 6.60 8.83 4.42
CA LYS A 88 7.52 7.69 4.32
C LYS A 88 6.83 6.42 3.82
N MET A 89 5.52 6.32 4.03
CA MET A 89 4.73 5.19 3.52
C MET A 89 4.79 5.12 1.99
N LEU A 90 4.87 6.26 1.33
CA LEU A 90 5.03 6.31 -0.13
C LEU A 90 6.38 5.78 -0.59
N LYS A 91 7.42 6.00 0.21
CA LYS A 91 8.75 5.46 -0.11
C LYS A 91 8.72 3.93 -0.10
N ALA A 92 8.08 3.34 0.91
CA ALA A 92 7.90 1.89 0.99
C ALA A 92 7.06 1.38 -0.19
N PHE A 93 5.98 2.05 -0.50
CA PHE A 93 5.11 1.74 -1.64
C PHE A 93 5.91 1.77 -2.95
N ASP A 94 6.67 2.82 -3.19
CA ASP A 94 7.43 3.00 -4.42
C ASP A 94 8.56 1.98 -4.56
N LEU A 95 9.23 1.62 -3.45
CA LEU A 95 10.28 0.60 -3.47
C LEU A 95 9.73 -0.78 -3.83
N ILE A 96 8.61 -1.17 -3.27
CA ILE A 96 7.96 -2.43 -3.61
C ILE A 96 7.57 -2.43 -5.10
N ARG A 97 7.04 -1.31 -5.58
CA ARG A 97 6.64 -1.15 -6.97
C ARG A 97 7.84 -1.26 -7.91
N GLU A 98 8.98 -0.68 -7.54
CA GLU A 98 10.22 -0.82 -8.31
C GLU A 98 10.65 -2.28 -8.44
N ILE A 99 10.58 -3.03 -7.34
CA ILE A 99 10.90 -4.46 -7.35
C ILE A 99 9.98 -5.22 -8.30
N LEU A 100 8.68 -4.91 -8.25
CA LEU A 100 7.69 -5.53 -9.13
C LEU A 100 7.97 -5.22 -10.60
N PHE A 101 8.31 -3.97 -10.93
CA PHE A 101 8.65 -3.58 -12.29
C PHE A 101 9.90 -4.32 -12.78
N GLU A 102 10.92 -4.44 -11.93
CA GLU A 102 12.12 -5.19 -12.27
C GLU A 102 11.81 -6.66 -12.57
N GLN A 103 10.95 -7.27 -11.75
CA GLN A 103 10.53 -8.66 -11.96
C GLN A 103 9.74 -8.82 -13.25
N MET A 104 8.81 -7.92 -13.51
CA MET A 104 7.99 -7.94 -14.73
C MET A 104 8.86 -7.73 -15.99
N GLU A 105 9.85 -6.87 -15.89
CA GLU A 105 10.79 -6.63 -16.99
C GLU A 105 11.62 -7.87 -17.29
N ARG A 106 12.14 -8.53 -16.27
CA ARG A 106 12.88 -9.80 -16.41
C ARG A 106 12.02 -10.89 -17.04
N GLU A 107 10.79 -11.04 -16.58
CA GLU A 107 9.83 -11.98 -17.14
C GLU A 107 9.52 -11.68 -18.60
N SER A 108 9.33 -10.41 -18.94
CA SER A 108 9.09 -9.98 -20.31
C SER A 108 10.27 -10.31 -21.23
N ILE A 109 11.49 -10.07 -20.77
CA ILE A 109 12.70 -10.38 -21.52
C ILE A 109 12.81 -11.90 -21.72
N LEU A 110 12.54 -12.67 -20.67
CA LEU A 110 12.58 -14.13 -20.71
C LEU A 110 11.54 -14.68 -21.69
N VAL A 111 10.32 -14.20 -21.64
CA VAL A 111 9.23 -14.59 -22.53
C VAL A 111 9.60 -14.30 -23.98
N ARG A 112 10.13 -13.12 -24.26
CA ARG A 112 10.59 -12.75 -25.61
C ARG A 112 11.67 -13.69 -26.11
N HIS A 113 12.61 -14.06 -25.25
CA HIS A 113 13.69 -14.98 -25.60
C HIS A 113 13.12 -16.36 -25.92
N MET A 114 12.20 -16.85 -25.11
CA MET A 114 11.54 -18.13 -25.33
C MET A 114 10.75 -18.15 -26.63
N GLU A 115 10.03 -17.07 -26.95
CA GLU A 115 9.28 -16.91 -28.19
C GLU A 115 10.21 -16.96 -29.41
N ARG A 116 11.36 -16.28 -29.35
CA ARG A 116 12.36 -16.30 -30.43
C ARG A 116 12.92 -17.67 -30.63
N THR A 117 13.25 -18.38 -29.55
CA THR A 117 13.80 -19.75 -29.61
C THR A 117 12.77 -20.69 -30.21
N HIS A 118 11.51 -20.58 -29.82
CA HIS A 118 10.42 -21.40 -30.34
C HIS A 118 10.19 -21.12 -31.85
N ALA A 119 10.20 -19.87 -32.25
CA ALA A 119 10.06 -19.48 -33.65
C ALA A 119 11.19 -20.03 -34.51
N ARG A 120 12.43 -20.12 -33.96
CA ARG A 120 13.58 -20.68 -34.70
C ARG A 120 13.53 -22.18 -34.82
N SER A 121 12.89 -22.87 -33.88
CA SER A 121 12.80 -24.35 -33.91
C SER A 121 11.62 -24.88 -34.72
N SER A 122 10.75 -24.02 -35.15
CA SER A 122 9.66 -24.39 -36.07
C SER A 122 10.00 -24.02 -37.52
#